data_5c956e5c27b228bd939075f31a6a8295
#
_entry.id   5c956e5c27b228bd939075f31a6a8295
#
_cell.length_a   1.000
_cell.length_b   1.000
_cell.length_c   1.000
_cell.angle_alpha   90.00
_cell.angle_beta   90.00
_cell.angle_gamma   90.00
#
_symmetry.space_group_name_H-M   'P 1'
#
loop_
_entity.id
_entity.type
_entity.pdbx_description
1 polymer ?
#
loop_
_entity_poly.entity_id
_entity_poly.type
_entity_poly.pdbx_seq_one_letter_code
_entity_poly.pdbx_strand_id
1 'polypeptide(L)'
;MKAGWREAAFNNGWTYRDWVPRAAAGTLVSEWLADRYRHSDAGLWQQRIAAGELDWNEALLTGDRALQGGETLCWRRPPWLEQTIPDQWETIHDDGDLLVINKPSGLPVMPGGGFLHHTLMALLEPTGARPVHRLGRFTSGLQVCARTPQTRALWSKQFRPDGGCRKVYQAWSQRVPGLELGQCLTVSSDVVERPHPLLGWIWGPEPFDGAPIRKRLSAHSELELLERRAEGDRLQVTITTGRPHQIRIHLAQLGSPLLGDPLYLMNREISATATPGDGGYRLHAWRLDGGEFALQSSFPTDWGIL
;
A
#
# COMPACT_ATOMS: atom_id res chain seq x y z
N MET A 1 0.51 26.61 -11.13
CA MET A 1 0.81 25.18 -10.82
C MET A 1 1.92 25.15 -9.79
N LYS A 2 1.77 24.33 -8.75
CA LYS A 2 2.83 24.13 -7.76
C LYS A 2 3.89 23.26 -8.42
N ALA A 3 5.12 23.75 -8.59
CA ALA A 3 6.20 22.98 -9.22
C ALA A 3 6.39 21.66 -8.47
N GLY A 4 6.53 20.55 -9.21
CA GLY A 4 6.71 19.21 -8.62
C GLY A 4 5.42 18.50 -8.23
N TRP A 5 4.27 18.94 -8.76
CA TRP A 5 2.96 18.34 -8.52
C TRP A 5 2.19 18.17 -9.83
N ARG A 6 1.61 17.00 -10.02
CA ARG A 6 0.62 16.72 -11.06
C ARG A 6 -0.76 17.03 -10.50
N GLU A 7 -1.45 17.96 -11.13
CA GLU A 7 -2.79 18.37 -10.71
C GLU A 7 -3.83 17.26 -10.91
N ALA A 8 -4.92 17.34 -10.16
CA ALA A 8 -6.04 16.42 -10.29
C ALA A 8 -6.59 16.42 -11.71
N ALA A 9 -6.82 15.25 -12.29
CA ALA A 9 -7.31 15.09 -13.65
C ALA A 9 -8.21 13.86 -13.79
N PHE A 10 -9.15 13.91 -14.72
CA PHE A 10 -9.88 12.72 -15.11
C PHE A 10 -8.98 11.77 -15.88
N ASN A 11 -9.07 10.47 -15.55
CA ASN A 11 -8.48 9.41 -16.37
C ASN A 11 -9.44 8.98 -17.49
N ASN A 12 -9.04 7.96 -18.27
CA ASN A 12 -9.83 7.45 -19.38
C ASN A 12 -10.76 6.27 -18.99
N GLY A 13 -10.99 6.06 -17.69
CA GLY A 13 -11.68 4.87 -17.22
C GLY A 13 -10.81 3.62 -17.28
N TRP A 14 -11.38 2.49 -16.87
CA TRP A 14 -10.67 1.22 -16.89
C TRP A 14 -11.63 0.05 -17.03
N THR A 15 -11.24 -0.99 -17.77
CA THR A 15 -12.02 -2.23 -17.88
C THR A 15 -11.46 -3.29 -16.94
N TYR A 16 -12.23 -3.65 -15.93
CA TYR A 16 -11.97 -4.80 -15.09
C TYR A 16 -12.55 -6.04 -15.75
N ARG A 17 -11.79 -7.13 -15.74
CA ARG A 17 -12.23 -8.41 -16.30
C ARG A 17 -12.15 -9.47 -15.22
N ASP A 18 -13.26 -10.12 -14.94
CA ASP A 18 -13.41 -11.16 -13.95
C ASP A 18 -13.92 -12.44 -14.57
N TRP A 19 -13.26 -13.52 -14.26
CA TRP A 19 -13.78 -14.86 -14.54
C TRP A 19 -14.65 -15.32 -13.36
N VAL A 20 -15.86 -15.78 -13.66
CA VAL A 20 -16.84 -16.22 -12.67
C VAL A 20 -16.62 -17.70 -12.35
N PRO A 21 -16.28 -18.06 -11.10
CA PRO A 21 -16.10 -19.47 -10.74
C PRO A 21 -17.42 -20.24 -10.78
N ARG A 22 -17.37 -21.53 -11.08
CA ARG A 22 -18.57 -22.39 -11.11
C ARG A 22 -19.35 -22.39 -9.79
N ALA A 23 -18.66 -22.22 -8.66
CA ALA A 23 -19.29 -22.13 -7.35
C ALA A 23 -20.20 -20.91 -7.15
N ALA A 24 -20.11 -19.89 -8.02
CA ALA A 24 -20.96 -18.72 -7.99
C ALA A 24 -22.29 -18.89 -8.76
N ALA A 25 -22.52 -20.03 -9.38
CA ALA A 25 -23.76 -20.32 -10.12
C ALA A 25 -24.98 -20.12 -9.23
N GLY A 26 -25.99 -19.43 -9.75
CA GLY A 26 -27.23 -19.11 -9.04
C GLY A 26 -27.22 -17.77 -8.26
N THR A 27 -26.06 -17.20 -7.99
CA THR A 27 -25.94 -15.86 -7.35
C THR A 27 -26.24 -14.77 -8.38
N LEU A 28 -26.92 -13.69 -7.99
CA LEU A 28 -27.11 -12.53 -8.87
C LEU A 28 -25.78 -11.83 -9.17
N VAL A 29 -25.62 -11.29 -10.39
CA VAL A 29 -24.42 -10.55 -10.79
C VAL A 29 -24.12 -9.42 -9.81
N SER A 30 -25.12 -8.64 -9.43
CA SER A 30 -24.96 -7.52 -8.50
C SER A 30 -24.46 -7.95 -7.12
N GLU A 31 -24.97 -9.06 -6.61
CA GLU A 31 -24.58 -9.62 -5.30
C GLU A 31 -23.15 -10.16 -5.34
N TRP A 32 -22.80 -10.90 -6.39
CA TRP A 32 -21.45 -11.44 -6.57
C TRP A 32 -20.41 -10.33 -6.72
N LEU A 33 -20.73 -9.28 -7.49
CA LEU A 33 -19.85 -8.11 -7.63
C LEU A 33 -19.74 -7.32 -6.33
N ALA A 34 -20.79 -7.21 -5.53
CA ALA A 34 -20.76 -6.56 -4.22
C ALA A 34 -19.86 -7.30 -3.22
N ASP A 35 -19.87 -8.65 -3.23
CA ASP A 35 -18.94 -9.43 -2.41
C ASP A 35 -17.48 -9.28 -2.86
N ARG A 36 -17.26 -9.23 -4.17
CA ARG A 36 -15.92 -9.10 -4.77
C ARG A 36 -15.36 -7.68 -4.65
N TYR A 37 -16.17 -6.66 -4.89
CA TYR A 37 -15.82 -5.24 -4.89
C TYR A 37 -16.57 -4.51 -3.77
N ARG A 38 -16.17 -4.76 -2.54
CA ARG A 38 -16.89 -4.32 -1.32
C ARG A 38 -17.01 -2.82 -1.12
N HIS A 39 -16.38 -2.00 -1.96
CA HIS A 39 -16.61 -0.55 -2.02
C HIS A 39 -17.97 -0.17 -2.64
N SER A 40 -18.75 -1.14 -3.12
CA SER A 40 -20.03 -0.92 -3.80
C SER A 40 -21.00 -2.03 -3.40
N ASP A 41 -22.18 -1.65 -2.94
CA ASP A 41 -23.25 -2.61 -2.63
C ASP A 41 -23.96 -3.13 -3.90
N ALA A 42 -24.87 -4.07 -3.72
CA ALA A 42 -25.63 -4.67 -4.82
C ALA A 42 -26.50 -3.62 -5.56
N GLY A 43 -27.08 -2.67 -4.84
CA GLY A 43 -27.89 -1.61 -5.44
C GLY A 43 -27.10 -0.71 -6.39
N LEU A 44 -25.86 -0.35 -6.01
CA LEU A 44 -24.95 0.41 -6.88
C LEU A 44 -24.52 -0.42 -8.10
N TRP A 45 -24.33 -1.73 -7.95
CA TRP A 45 -24.05 -2.60 -9.08
C TRP A 45 -25.23 -2.73 -10.04
N GLN A 46 -26.46 -2.80 -9.54
CA GLN A 46 -27.66 -2.78 -10.38
C GLN A 46 -27.77 -1.48 -11.19
N GLN A 47 -27.46 -0.31 -10.57
CA GLN A 47 -27.41 0.97 -11.28
C GLN A 47 -26.35 0.95 -12.41
N ARG A 48 -25.16 0.39 -12.19
CA ARG A 48 -24.12 0.27 -13.21
C ARG A 48 -24.52 -0.69 -14.35
N ILE A 49 -25.21 -1.78 -14.03
CA ILE A 49 -25.79 -2.68 -15.04
C ILE A 49 -26.78 -1.89 -15.91
N ALA A 50 -27.70 -1.16 -15.29
CA ALA A 50 -28.69 -0.34 -16.00
C ALA A 50 -28.04 0.79 -16.83
N ALA A 51 -26.92 1.34 -16.37
CA ALA A 51 -26.13 2.32 -17.11
C ALA A 51 -25.30 1.72 -18.27
N GLY A 52 -25.32 0.39 -18.44
CA GLY A 52 -24.59 -0.28 -19.52
C GLY A 52 -23.08 -0.38 -19.31
N GLU A 53 -22.63 -0.35 -18.05
CA GLU A 53 -21.20 -0.43 -17.74
C GLU A 53 -20.66 -1.88 -17.75
N LEU A 54 -21.53 -2.89 -17.79
CA LEU A 54 -21.13 -4.29 -17.69
C LEU A 54 -21.38 -5.09 -18.95
N ASP A 55 -20.41 -5.96 -19.27
CA ASP A 55 -20.55 -6.99 -20.30
C ASP A 55 -20.54 -8.38 -19.65
N TRP A 56 -21.29 -9.28 -20.28
CA TRP A 56 -21.34 -10.71 -20.02
C TRP A 56 -20.88 -11.47 -21.27
N ASN A 57 -19.77 -12.18 -21.20
CA ASN A 57 -19.17 -12.86 -22.34
C ASN A 57 -19.11 -11.97 -23.60
N GLU A 58 -18.55 -10.77 -23.46
CA GLU A 58 -18.37 -9.77 -24.52
C GLU A 58 -19.67 -9.10 -25.03
N ALA A 59 -20.85 -9.48 -24.53
CA ALA A 59 -22.12 -8.85 -24.85
C ALA A 59 -22.60 -7.95 -23.70
N LEU A 60 -23.28 -6.85 -24.03
CA LEU A 60 -23.83 -5.95 -23.01
C LEU A 60 -24.79 -6.70 -22.08
N LEU A 61 -24.57 -6.55 -20.78
CA LEU A 61 -25.47 -7.08 -19.75
C LEU A 61 -26.66 -6.12 -19.59
N THR A 62 -27.85 -6.54 -20.05
CA THR A 62 -29.07 -5.71 -20.08
C THR A 62 -29.92 -5.79 -18.82
N GLY A 63 -29.54 -6.55 -17.83
CA GLY A 63 -30.26 -6.68 -16.55
C GLY A 63 -29.53 -7.55 -15.55
N ASP A 64 -29.86 -7.40 -14.29
CA ASP A 64 -29.31 -8.23 -13.23
C ASP A 64 -29.87 -9.67 -13.36
N ARG A 65 -29.01 -10.66 -13.44
CA ARG A 65 -29.37 -12.06 -13.67
C ARG A 65 -28.48 -13.00 -12.85
N ALA A 66 -28.95 -14.23 -12.70
CA ALA A 66 -28.19 -15.26 -12.02
C ALA A 66 -26.99 -15.73 -12.87
N LEU A 67 -25.85 -15.85 -12.22
CA LEU A 67 -24.61 -16.40 -12.78
C LEU A 67 -24.78 -17.88 -13.13
N GLN A 68 -24.10 -18.34 -14.17
CA GLN A 68 -24.07 -19.74 -14.59
C GLN A 68 -22.79 -20.46 -14.17
N GLY A 69 -21.70 -19.70 -13.99
CA GLY A 69 -20.36 -20.19 -13.69
C GLY A 69 -19.56 -20.53 -14.95
N GLY A 70 -18.38 -19.93 -15.07
CA GLY A 70 -17.49 -20.06 -16.23
C GLY A 70 -17.57 -18.90 -17.22
N GLU A 71 -18.48 -17.95 -17.02
CA GLU A 71 -18.55 -16.74 -17.82
C GLU A 71 -17.50 -15.71 -17.42
N THR A 72 -17.27 -14.76 -18.32
CA THR A 72 -16.43 -13.57 -18.09
C THR A 72 -17.33 -12.36 -17.94
N LEU A 73 -17.20 -11.65 -16.81
CA LEU A 73 -17.78 -10.32 -16.60
C LEU A 73 -16.73 -9.25 -16.84
N CYS A 74 -17.09 -8.21 -17.59
CA CYS A 74 -16.25 -7.04 -17.79
C CYS A 74 -16.99 -5.81 -17.25
N TRP A 75 -16.37 -5.12 -16.28
CA TRP A 75 -16.86 -3.82 -15.85
C TRP A 75 -16.07 -2.71 -16.54
N ARG A 76 -16.71 -1.97 -17.42
CA ARG A 76 -16.19 -0.76 -18.05
C ARG A 76 -16.43 0.43 -17.14
N ARG A 77 -15.53 0.58 -16.16
CA ARG A 77 -15.61 1.71 -15.22
C ARG A 77 -15.39 3.03 -15.98
N PRO A 78 -16.36 3.98 -15.91
CA PRO A 78 -16.21 5.29 -16.52
C PRO A 78 -15.00 6.07 -15.98
N PRO A 79 -14.54 7.12 -16.69
CA PRO A 79 -13.51 8.03 -16.20
C PRO A 79 -13.82 8.57 -14.79
N TRP A 80 -12.82 8.68 -13.94
CA TRP A 80 -12.95 9.30 -12.62
C TRP A 80 -11.82 10.29 -12.37
N LEU A 81 -12.07 11.25 -11.48
CA LEU A 81 -11.09 12.24 -11.08
C LEU A 81 -10.03 11.59 -10.20
N GLU A 82 -8.77 11.58 -10.65
CA GLU A 82 -7.62 11.21 -9.84
C GLU A 82 -7.09 12.44 -9.09
N GLN A 83 -6.75 12.25 -7.84
CA GLN A 83 -6.26 13.33 -6.98
C GLN A 83 -4.88 13.82 -7.40
N THR A 84 -4.56 15.06 -7.02
CA THR A 84 -3.22 15.65 -7.12
C THR A 84 -2.18 14.77 -6.42
N ILE A 85 -1.03 14.60 -7.05
CA ILE A 85 0.12 13.83 -6.51
C ILE A 85 1.43 14.60 -6.70
N PRO A 86 2.45 14.37 -5.86
CA PRO A 86 3.81 14.80 -6.20
C PRO A 86 4.31 13.98 -7.40
N ASP A 87 5.00 14.63 -8.34
CA ASP A 87 5.48 14.03 -9.58
C ASP A 87 6.99 14.21 -9.82
N GLN A 88 7.70 14.74 -8.82
CA GLN A 88 9.15 14.87 -8.82
C GLN A 88 9.78 14.10 -7.68
N TRP A 89 10.96 13.56 -7.94
CA TRP A 89 11.77 12.82 -6.99
C TRP A 89 13.26 13.06 -7.23
N GLU A 90 14.07 12.75 -6.24
CA GLU A 90 15.52 12.68 -6.34
C GLU A 90 15.91 11.29 -6.86
N THR A 91 16.78 11.24 -7.88
CA THR A 91 17.39 9.98 -8.34
C THR A 91 18.63 9.68 -7.48
N ILE A 92 18.61 8.57 -6.77
CA ILE A 92 19.69 8.13 -5.89
C ILE A 92 20.72 7.30 -6.68
N HIS A 93 20.24 6.48 -7.62
CA HIS A 93 21.07 5.64 -8.47
C HIS A 93 20.39 5.40 -9.81
N ASP A 94 21.14 5.44 -10.90
CA ASP A 94 20.70 5.02 -12.23
C ASP A 94 21.91 4.56 -13.03
N ASP A 95 22.01 3.26 -13.31
CA ASP A 95 23.08 2.65 -14.11
C ASP A 95 22.62 2.25 -15.52
N GLY A 96 21.42 2.69 -15.91
CA GLY A 96 20.79 2.35 -17.19
C GLY A 96 19.85 1.14 -17.10
N ASP A 97 19.95 0.30 -16.08
CA ASP A 97 19.01 -0.82 -15.83
C ASP A 97 18.34 -0.70 -14.45
N LEU A 98 19.14 -0.56 -13.39
CA LEU A 98 18.64 -0.31 -12.05
C LEU A 98 18.42 1.18 -11.83
N LEU A 99 17.21 1.55 -11.45
CA LEU A 99 16.83 2.91 -11.05
C LEU A 99 16.36 2.90 -9.60
N VAL A 100 17.02 3.67 -8.75
CA VAL A 100 16.62 3.88 -7.36
C VAL A 100 16.32 5.35 -7.13
N ILE A 101 15.14 5.62 -6.61
CA ILE A 101 14.65 6.99 -6.37
C ILE A 101 14.32 7.21 -4.90
N ASN A 102 14.44 8.44 -4.45
CA ASN A 102 13.84 8.91 -3.21
C ASN A 102 12.38 9.31 -3.50
N LYS A 103 11.47 8.35 -3.32
CA LYS A 103 10.03 8.55 -3.59
C LYS A 103 9.46 9.58 -2.61
N PRO A 104 8.76 10.62 -3.09
CA PRO A 104 8.08 11.56 -2.19
C PRO A 104 6.90 10.90 -1.48
N SER A 105 6.57 11.41 -0.28
CA SER A 105 5.33 11.08 0.41
C SER A 105 4.12 11.55 -0.41
N GLY A 106 3.03 10.77 -0.43
CA GLY A 106 1.81 11.08 -1.19
C GLY A 106 1.74 10.47 -2.59
N LEU A 107 2.85 9.97 -3.14
CA LEU A 107 2.88 9.31 -4.46
C LEU A 107 2.55 7.83 -4.35
N PRO A 108 1.42 7.34 -4.92
CA PRO A 108 1.14 5.91 -5.02
C PRO A 108 2.15 5.22 -5.96
N VAL A 109 2.59 4.00 -5.62
CA VAL A 109 3.53 3.26 -6.47
C VAL A 109 2.82 2.56 -7.62
N MET A 110 1.70 1.90 -7.35
CA MET A 110 0.96 1.06 -8.29
C MET A 110 -0.50 1.53 -8.42
N PRO A 111 -1.18 1.22 -9.53
CA PRO A 111 -2.61 1.46 -9.66
C PRO A 111 -3.42 0.80 -8.54
N GLY A 112 -4.42 1.52 -8.03
CA GLY A 112 -5.32 1.08 -6.96
C GLY A 112 -5.82 2.24 -6.11
N GLY A 113 -6.86 2.02 -5.31
CA GLY A 113 -7.37 3.04 -4.39
C GLY A 113 -7.78 4.36 -5.05
N GLY A 114 -8.34 4.33 -6.26
CA GLY A 114 -8.73 5.52 -7.01
C GLY A 114 -7.64 6.14 -7.88
N PHE A 115 -6.46 5.54 -7.96
CA PHE A 115 -5.34 5.96 -8.81
C PHE A 115 -5.13 4.96 -9.95
N LEU A 116 -4.95 5.46 -11.17
CA LEU A 116 -4.63 4.69 -12.38
C LEU A 116 -3.38 5.26 -13.05
N HIS A 117 -3.44 6.52 -13.48
CA HIS A 117 -2.36 7.24 -14.14
C HIS A 117 -1.55 8.14 -13.20
N HIS A 118 -2.11 8.52 -12.05
CA HIS A 118 -1.43 9.26 -11.00
C HIS A 118 -0.66 8.30 -10.07
N THR A 119 0.27 7.52 -10.64
CA THR A 119 1.09 6.54 -9.94
C THR A 119 2.54 6.61 -10.40
N LEU A 120 3.48 6.20 -9.55
CA LEU A 120 4.89 6.10 -9.94
C LEU A 120 5.06 5.20 -11.17
N MET A 121 4.34 4.08 -11.24
CA MET A 121 4.41 3.17 -12.39
C MET A 121 4.07 3.87 -13.71
N ALA A 122 3.03 4.71 -13.73
CA ALA A 122 2.67 5.47 -14.92
C ALA A 122 3.68 6.59 -15.22
N LEU A 123 4.19 7.27 -14.20
CA LEU A 123 5.22 8.31 -14.35
C LEU A 123 6.54 7.75 -14.89
N LEU A 124 6.87 6.50 -14.59
CA LEU A 124 8.09 5.82 -15.04
C LEU A 124 7.97 5.22 -16.45
N GLU A 125 6.76 5.13 -17.03
CA GLU A 125 6.54 4.50 -18.33
C GLU A 125 7.49 5.00 -19.44
N PRO A 126 7.75 6.33 -19.58
CA PRO A 126 8.68 6.82 -20.61
C PRO A 126 10.13 6.35 -20.39
N THR A 127 10.51 5.96 -19.18
CA THR A 127 11.87 5.48 -18.85
C THR A 127 12.05 3.98 -19.07
N GLY A 128 10.97 3.24 -19.27
CA GLY A 128 10.94 1.78 -19.30
C GLY A 128 11.13 1.10 -17.94
N ALA A 129 11.41 1.85 -16.88
CA ALA A 129 11.60 1.31 -15.54
C ALA A 129 10.25 0.91 -14.90
N ARG A 130 10.27 -0.15 -14.10
CA ARG A 130 9.11 -0.63 -13.35
C ARG A 130 9.48 -0.87 -11.88
N PRO A 131 8.59 -0.55 -10.93
CA PRO A 131 8.82 -0.83 -9.52
C PRO A 131 9.06 -2.33 -9.26
N VAL A 132 10.08 -2.62 -8.46
CA VAL A 132 10.43 -3.99 -8.01
C VAL A 132 9.65 -4.37 -6.75
N HIS A 133 9.42 -3.39 -5.89
CA HIS A 133 8.62 -3.49 -4.68
C HIS A 133 7.70 -2.28 -4.58
N ARG A 134 6.86 -2.22 -3.54
CA ARG A 134 5.99 -1.06 -3.34
C ARG A 134 6.09 -0.52 -1.92
N LEU A 135 6.36 0.75 -1.82
CA LEU A 135 6.14 1.54 -0.61
C LEU A 135 4.66 1.95 -0.50
N GLY A 136 4.17 2.16 0.70
CA GLY A 136 2.86 2.78 0.91
C GLY A 136 2.82 4.19 0.29
N ARG A 137 1.62 4.69 -0.05
CA ARG A 137 1.45 6.01 -0.69
C ARG A 137 2.20 7.11 0.07
N PHE A 138 2.06 7.15 1.39
CA PHE A 138 2.67 8.16 2.26
C PHE A 138 4.01 7.75 2.88
N THR A 139 4.48 6.53 2.62
CA THR A 139 5.87 6.17 2.92
C THR A 139 6.76 6.80 1.86
N SER A 140 7.71 7.65 2.28
CA SER A 140 8.75 8.22 1.42
C SER A 140 10.02 7.37 1.42
N GLY A 141 11.01 7.74 0.59
CA GLY A 141 12.35 7.13 0.59
C GLY A 141 12.61 6.14 -0.53
N LEU A 142 13.58 5.27 -0.32
CA LEU A 142 14.14 4.40 -1.37
C LEU A 142 13.11 3.48 -2.01
N GLN A 143 12.80 3.74 -3.26
CA GLN A 143 11.98 2.90 -4.13
C GLN A 143 12.84 2.37 -5.27
N VAL A 144 13.02 1.05 -5.28
CA VAL A 144 13.80 0.37 -6.32
C VAL A 144 12.91 0.06 -7.51
N CYS A 145 13.41 0.39 -8.69
CA CYS A 145 12.81 0.13 -9.99
C CYS A 145 13.86 -0.48 -10.92
N ALA A 146 13.46 -1.22 -11.93
CA ALA A 146 14.38 -1.79 -12.91
C ALA A 146 13.75 -1.83 -14.30
N ARG A 147 14.59 -1.71 -15.34
CA ARG A 147 14.15 -1.70 -16.75
C ARG A 147 14.02 -3.10 -17.30
N THR A 148 14.95 -4.00 -16.99
CA THR A 148 14.91 -5.37 -17.52
C THR A 148 14.13 -6.35 -16.62
N PRO A 149 13.51 -7.40 -17.19
CA PRO A 149 12.87 -8.46 -16.42
C PRO A 149 13.86 -9.20 -15.50
N GLN A 150 15.10 -9.36 -15.94
CA GLN A 150 16.15 -10.06 -15.20
C GLN A 150 16.49 -9.33 -13.91
N THR A 151 16.76 -8.04 -13.98
CA THR A 151 17.07 -7.20 -12.81
C THR A 151 15.87 -7.07 -11.90
N ARG A 152 14.64 -6.99 -12.46
CA ARG A 152 13.42 -7.05 -11.63
C ARG A 152 13.31 -8.35 -10.84
N ALA A 153 13.60 -9.50 -11.47
CA ALA A 153 13.55 -10.79 -10.80
C ALA A 153 14.62 -10.91 -9.71
N LEU A 154 15.84 -10.45 -10.01
CA LEU A 154 16.96 -10.42 -9.05
C LEU A 154 16.59 -9.61 -7.80
N TRP A 155 16.19 -8.37 -7.97
CA TRP A 155 15.84 -7.49 -6.86
C TRP A 155 14.58 -7.93 -6.11
N SER A 156 13.58 -8.48 -6.82
CA SER A 156 12.41 -9.07 -6.16
C SER A 156 12.80 -10.23 -5.24
N LYS A 157 13.83 -11.03 -5.60
CA LYS A 157 14.38 -12.08 -4.75
C LYS A 157 15.10 -11.48 -3.54
N GLN A 158 15.90 -10.42 -3.73
CA GLN A 158 16.62 -9.73 -2.64
C GLN A 158 15.65 -9.16 -1.58
N PHE A 159 14.47 -8.72 -1.97
CA PHE A 159 13.47 -8.17 -1.05
C PHE A 159 12.68 -9.22 -0.25
N ARG A 160 12.81 -10.51 -0.58
CA ARG A 160 12.21 -11.60 0.21
C ARG A 160 12.92 -11.76 1.56
N PRO A 161 12.29 -12.40 2.55
CA PRO A 161 12.92 -12.61 3.87
C PRO A 161 14.25 -13.34 3.81
N ASP A 162 14.43 -14.25 2.84
CA ASP A 162 15.62 -15.04 2.57
C ASP A 162 16.59 -14.38 1.57
N GLY A 163 16.25 -13.20 1.08
CA GLY A 163 17.01 -12.53 0.00
C GLY A 163 18.21 -11.70 0.46
N GLY A 164 18.38 -11.49 1.76
CA GLY A 164 19.54 -10.82 2.35
C GLY A 164 19.51 -9.29 2.35
N CYS A 165 18.54 -8.65 1.72
CA CYS A 165 18.41 -7.19 1.75
C CYS A 165 17.86 -6.72 3.10
N ARG A 166 18.70 -6.01 3.89
CA ARG A 166 18.30 -5.32 5.11
C ARG A 166 17.64 -4.00 4.77
N LYS A 167 16.41 -3.80 5.24
CA LYS A 167 15.60 -2.61 4.99
C LYS A 167 15.52 -1.79 6.26
N VAL A 168 16.09 -0.58 6.23
CA VAL A 168 16.13 0.33 7.37
C VAL A 168 15.25 1.54 7.08
N TYR A 169 14.34 1.81 7.99
CA TYR A 169 13.41 2.93 7.93
C TYR A 169 13.69 3.91 9.07
N GLN A 170 13.30 5.15 8.88
CA GLN A 170 13.11 6.10 9.96
C GLN A 170 11.62 6.41 10.11
N ALA A 171 11.18 6.54 11.35
CA ALA A 171 9.79 6.73 11.70
C ALA A 171 9.65 7.73 12.85
N TRP A 172 8.59 8.56 12.81
CA TRP A 172 8.11 9.28 13.98
C TRP A 172 6.88 8.58 14.51
N SER A 173 6.90 8.19 15.77
CA SER A 173 5.79 7.53 16.47
C SER A 173 5.40 8.27 17.74
N GLN A 174 4.27 7.92 18.30
CA GLN A 174 4.02 8.23 19.71
C GLN A 174 5.10 7.60 20.58
N ARG A 175 5.25 8.11 21.82
CA ARG A 175 6.29 7.64 22.74
C ARG A 175 6.20 6.13 22.96
N VAL A 176 7.33 5.44 22.80
CA VAL A 176 7.44 3.99 23.06
C VAL A 176 7.73 3.78 24.55
N PRO A 177 6.79 3.18 25.30
CA PRO A 177 6.97 2.96 26.74
C PRO A 177 8.18 2.06 27.01
N GLY A 178 8.99 2.45 27.99
CA GLY A 178 10.14 1.64 28.46
C GLY A 178 11.33 1.57 27.51
N LEU A 179 11.30 2.25 26.36
CA LEU A 179 12.44 2.32 25.43
C LEU A 179 13.24 3.59 25.72
N GLU A 180 14.53 3.44 26.01
CA GLU A 180 15.44 4.55 26.29
C GLU A 180 16.33 4.88 25.07
N LEU A 181 16.92 6.07 25.04
CA LEU A 181 17.75 6.56 23.94
C LEU A 181 18.91 5.59 23.65
N GLY A 182 19.06 5.20 22.40
CA GLY A 182 20.06 4.23 21.93
C GLY A 182 19.73 2.76 22.25
N GLN A 183 18.64 2.50 22.96
CA GLN A 183 18.20 1.11 23.19
C GLN A 183 17.48 0.53 21.98
N CYS A 184 17.61 -0.79 21.83
CA CYS A 184 16.91 -1.58 20.82
C CYS A 184 15.79 -2.42 21.44
N LEU A 185 14.67 -2.49 20.72
CA LEU A 185 13.52 -3.33 21.05
C LEU A 185 13.16 -4.20 19.85
N THR A 186 13.09 -5.52 20.05
CA THR A 186 12.64 -6.44 18.99
C THR A 186 11.13 -6.67 19.12
N VAL A 187 10.42 -6.50 18.01
CA VAL A 187 9.00 -6.81 17.88
C VAL A 187 8.85 -8.00 16.92
N SER A 188 8.40 -9.12 17.48
CA SER A 188 8.12 -10.35 16.74
C SER A 188 6.65 -10.68 16.92
N SER A 189 5.82 -10.32 15.96
CA SER A 189 4.38 -10.57 16.01
C SER A 189 3.81 -10.72 14.61
N ASP A 190 2.67 -11.39 14.51
CA ASP A 190 1.99 -11.56 13.23
C ASP A 190 1.31 -10.27 12.78
N VAL A 191 1.34 -10.00 11.47
CA VAL A 191 0.36 -9.15 10.82
C VAL A 191 -0.75 -10.04 10.31
N VAL A 192 -2.01 -9.68 10.59
CA VAL A 192 -3.15 -10.53 10.29
C VAL A 192 -4.14 -9.85 9.35
N GLU A 193 -4.81 -10.63 8.51
CA GLU A 193 -5.92 -10.15 7.69
C GLU A 193 -7.21 -10.29 8.51
N ARG A 194 -7.83 -9.15 8.85
CA ARG A 194 -8.97 -9.02 9.74
C ARG A 194 -10.10 -8.18 9.13
N PRO A 195 -11.34 -8.27 9.65
CA PRO A 195 -12.47 -7.50 9.13
C PRO A 195 -12.26 -5.99 9.21
N HIS A 196 -12.80 -5.28 8.20
CA HIS A 196 -12.87 -3.82 8.16
C HIS A 196 -14.20 -3.40 7.52
N PRO A 197 -14.94 -2.42 8.10
CA PRO A 197 -16.29 -2.09 7.65
C PRO A 197 -16.36 -1.58 6.21
N LEU A 198 -15.35 -0.80 5.76
CA LEU A 198 -15.34 -0.24 4.40
C LEU A 198 -14.76 -1.19 3.35
N LEU A 199 -13.79 -2.04 3.73
CA LEU A 199 -12.99 -2.81 2.78
C LEU A 199 -13.20 -4.33 2.90
N GLY A 200 -14.04 -4.74 3.83
CA GLY A 200 -14.25 -6.13 4.18
C GLY A 200 -13.08 -6.74 4.95
N TRP A 201 -11.89 -6.78 4.37
CA TRP A 201 -10.69 -7.33 4.99
C TRP A 201 -9.49 -6.43 4.78
N ILE A 202 -8.71 -6.20 5.85
CA ILE A 202 -7.44 -5.47 5.79
C ILE A 202 -6.36 -6.15 6.63
N TRP A 203 -5.11 -5.85 6.34
CA TRP A 203 -4.01 -6.19 7.22
C TRP A 203 -4.02 -5.31 8.46
N GLY A 204 -3.79 -5.90 9.63
CA GLY A 204 -3.80 -5.19 10.91
C GLY A 204 -3.12 -5.98 12.03
N PRO A 205 -3.12 -5.43 13.24
CA PRO A 205 -2.72 -6.14 14.44
C PRO A 205 -3.71 -7.26 14.76
N GLU A 206 -3.26 -8.27 15.50
CA GLU A 206 -4.16 -9.30 16.02
C GLU A 206 -5.22 -8.67 16.95
N PRO A 207 -6.52 -8.92 16.68
CA PRO A 207 -7.59 -8.33 17.47
C PRO A 207 -7.67 -8.94 18.87
N PHE A 208 -7.95 -8.12 19.87
CA PHE A 208 -8.18 -8.58 21.26
C PHE A 208 -9.57 -9.17 21.47
N ASP A 209 -10.54 -8.77 20.65
CA ASP A 209 -11.96 -9.10 20.78
C ASP A 209 -12.34 -10.46 20.13
N GLY A 210 -11.35 -11.20 19.64
CA GLY A 210 -11.57 -12.48 18.98
C GLY A 210 -12.19 -12.36 17.59
N ALA A 211 -12.16 -11.19 16.94
CA ALA A 211 -12.63 -11.02 15.58
C ALA A 211 -11.93 -12.02 14.62
N PRO A 212 -12.63 -12.52 13.58
CA PRO A 212 -12.09 -13.56 12.72
C PRO A 212 -10.82 -13.13 12.00
N ILE A 213 -9.88 -14.06 11.85
CA ILE A 213 -8.63 -13.89 11.14
C ILE A 213 -8.61 -14.81 9.93
N ARG A 214 -8.41 -14.22 8.73
CA ARG A 214 -8.37 -14.96 7.47
C ARG A 214 -6.97 -15.44 7.10
N LYS A 215 -5.94 -14.63 7.42
CA LYS A 215 -4.52 -14.92 7.16
C LYS A 215 -3.63 -14.41 8.27
N ARG A 216 -2.50 -15.10 8.49
CA ARG A 216 -1.41 -14.68 9.39
C ARG A 216 -0.10 -14.69 8.63
N LEU A 217 0.72 -13.65 8.85
CA LEU A 217 2.06 -13.54 8.31
C LEU A 217 3.00 -13.14 9.43
N SER A 218 3.93 -14.03 9.77
CA SER A 218 4.99 -13.73 10.74
C SER A 218 5.81 -12.53 10.29
N ALA A 219 6.09 -11.61 11.20
CA ALA A 219 6.80 -10.37 10.93
C ALA A 219 7.78 -10.04 12.07
N HIS A 220 8.94 -9.47 11.69
CA HIS A 220 10.01 -9.11 12.63
C HIS A 220 10.50 -7.70 12.33
N SER A 221 10.52 -6.86 13.37
CA SER A 221 11.07 -5.51 13.32
C SER A 221 11.98 -5.28 14.53
N GLU A 222 13.08 -4.61 14.31
CA GLU A 222 13.98 -4.12 15.34
C GLU A 222 13.86 -2.59 15.38
N LEU A 223 13.57 -2.04 16.54
CA LEU A 223 13.38 -0.61 16.78
C LEU A 223 14.55 -0.09 17.61
N GLU A 224 15.14 1.03 17.20
CA GLU A 224 16.15 1.77 17.97
C GLU A 224 15.65 3.19 18.20
N LEU A 225 15.65 3.67 19.44
CA LEU A 225 15.28 5.04 19.76
C LEU A 225 16.44 5.98 19.45
N LEU A 226 16.29 6.80 18.41
CA LEU A 226 17.30 7.78 17.99
C LEU A 226 17.14 9.13 18.67
N GLU A 227 15.90 9.53 18.93
CA GLU A 227 15.59 10.87 19.48
C GLU A 227 14.22 10.85 20.16
N ARG A 228 14.09 11.58 21.28
CA ARG A 228 12.84 11.79 21.99
C ARG A 228 12.53 13.27 22.07
N ARG A 229 11.31 13.63 21.63
CA ARG A 229 10.78 15.01 21.72
C ARG A 229 9.43 15.00 22.46
N ALA A 230 8.87 16.19 22.65
CA ALA A 230 7.53 16.33 23.26
C ALA A 230 6.44 15.65 22.40
N GLU A 231 6.57 15.74 21.07
CA GLU A 231 5.62 15.22 20.08
C GLU A 231 5.68 13.70 19.93
N GLY A 232 6.81 13.08 20.27
CA GLY A 232 7.00 11.64 20.11
C GLY A 232 8.45 11.19 20.02
N ASP A 233 8.63 9.97 19.56
CA ASP A 233 9.92 9.30 19.40
C ASP A 233 10.28 9.16 17.92
N ARG A 234 11.53 9.53 17.57
CA ARG A 234 12.13 9.18 16.28
C ARG A 234 12.85 7.85 16.41
N LEU A 235 12.43 6.91 15.63
CA LEU A 235 12.91 5.54 15.64
C LEU A 235 13.64 5.21 14.34
N GLN A 236 14.73 4.46 14.45
CA GLN A 236 15.22 3.62 13.36
C GLN A 236 14.52 2.27 13.44
N VAL A 237 13.99 1.82 12.33
CA VAL A 237 13.26 0.55 12.26
C VAL A 237 13.90 -0.34 11.20
N THR A 238 14.54 -1.44 11.62
CA THR A 238 15.07 -2.46 10.72
C THR A 238 14.07 -3.59 10.55
N ILE A 239 13.77 -3.97 9.31
CA ILE A 239 12.92 -5.12 9.03
C ILE A 239 13.64 -6.15 8.15
N THR A 240 13.47 -7.43 8.50
CA THR A 240 13.93 -8.58 7.71
C THR A 240 12.80 -9.14 6.86
N THR A 241 11.55 -8.99 7.31
CA THR A 241 10.34 -9.30 6.56
C THR A 241 9.78 -8.04 5.89
N GLY A 242 8.98 -8.17 4.83
CA GLY A 242 8.34 -7.05 4.15
C GLY A 242 6.83 -7.26 4.09
N ARG A 243 6.17 -7.43 5.25
CA ARG A 243 4.73 -7.68 5.33
C ARG A 243 3.94 -6.40 5.09
N PRO A 244 2.71 -6.49 4.58
CA PRO A 244 1.87 -5.32 4.38
C PRO A 244 1.73 -4.50 5.68
N HIS A 245 2.01 -3.21 5.62
CA HIS A 245 1.93 -2.24 6.71
C HIS A 245 2.69 -2.62 7.99
N GLN A 246 3.68 -3.50 7.91
CA GLN A 246 4.36 -4.12 9.04
C GLN A 246 4.76 -3.11 10.13
N ILE A 247 5.49 -2.05 9.77
CA ILE A 247 5.99 -1.06 10.74
C ILE A 247 4.84 -0.31 11.41
N ARG A 248 3.83 0.11 10.64
CA ARG A 248 2.64 0.78 11.15
C ARG A 248 1.91 -0.09 12.17
N ILE A 249 1.73 -1.38 11.84
CA ILE A 249 1.05 -2.38 12.68
C ILE A 249 1.86 -2.66 13.95
N HIS A 250 3.16 -2.91 13.84
CA HIS A 250 4.01 -3.20 15.00
C HIS A 250 4.06 -2.04 16.00
N LEU A 251 4.17 -0.80 15.51
CA LEU A 251 4.14 0.37 16.39
C LEU A 251 2.78 0.57 17.05
N ALA A 252 1.68 0.35 16.36
CA ALA A 252 0.34 0.39 16.96
C ALA A 252 0.14 -0.73 18.01
N GLN A 253 0.73 -1.91 17.79
CA GLN A 253 0.72 -3.01 18.77
C GLN A 253 1.46 -2.66 20.07
N LEU A 254 2.52 -1.85 19.98
CA LEU A 254 3.24 -1.34 21.15
C LEU A 254 2.52 -0.19 21.87
N GLY A 255 1.34 0.24 21.36
CA GLY A 255 0.65 1.42 21.87
C GLY A 255 1.31 2.74 21.42
N SER A 256 2.15 2.70 20.41
CA SER A 256 2.95 3.84 19.92
C SER A 256 2.81 4.00 18.41
N PRO A 257 1.58 4.19 17.86
CA PRO A 257 1.36 4.31 16.43
C PRO A 257 2.21 5.44 15.84
N LEU A 258 2.43 5.38 14.52
CA LEU A 258 3.10 6.45 13.79
C LEU A 258 2.36 7.78 13.98
N LEU A 259 3.11 8.86 14.15
CA LEU A 259 2.51 10.19 14.20
C LEU A 259 1.75 10.47 12.90
N GLY A 260 0.48 10.85 13.05
CA GLY A 260 -0.41 11.15 11.93
C GLY A 260 -0.97 9.91 11.21
N ASP A 261 -0.84 8.70 11.75
CA ASP A 261 -1.47 7.51 11.14
C ASP A 261 -2.98 7.54 11.36
N PRO A 262 -3.80 7.66 10.29
CA PRO A 262 -5.24 7.73 10.44
C PRO A 262 -5.90 6.35 10.63
N LEU A 263 -5.19 5.27 10.30
CA LEU A 263 -5.75 3.92 10.25
C LEU A 263 -5.40 3.09 11.48
N TYR A 264 -4.11 3.00 11.83
CA TYR A 264 -3.64 2.19 12.95
C TYR A 264 -3.49 3.07 14.18
N LEU A 265 -4.38 2.83 15.15
CA LEU A 265 -4.51 3.64 16.35
C LEU A 265 -3.84 2.96 17.56
N MET A 266 -3.90 3.61 18.70
CA MET A 266 -3.45 3.03 19.98
C MET A 266 -4.27 1.76 20.29
N ASN A 267 -3.73 0.92 21.21
CA ASN A 267 -4.41 -0.27 21.71
C ASN A 267 -4.84 -1.28 20.62
N ARG A 268 -4.09 -1.37 19.51
CA ARG A 268 -4.37 -2.25 18.36
C ARG A 268 -5.70 -1.98 17.68
N GLU A 269 -6.25 -0.80 17.89
CA GLU A 269 -7.47 -0.37 17.21
C GLU A 269 -7.18 -0.03 15.75
N ILE A 270 -8.20 -0.21 14.93
CA ILE A 270 -8.21 0.19 13.53
C ILE A 270 -9.39 1.14 13.32
N SER A 271 -9.12 2.29 12.71
CA SER A 271 -10.15 3.24 12.35
C SER A 271 -11.18 2.60 11.42
N ALA A 272 -12.46 2.70 11.76
CA ALA A 272 -13.56 2.20 10.93
C ALA A 272 -13.78 3.02 9.64
N THR A 273 -13.26 4.24 9.59
CA THR A 273 -13.50 5.20 8.51
C THR A 273 -12.27 5.48 7.63
N ALA A 274 -11.08 5.13 8.11
CA ALA A 274 -9.85 5.31 7.35
C ALA A 274 -9.49 4.06 6.53
N THR A 275 -8.71 4.25 5.48
CA THR A 275 -8.24 3.20 4.58
C THR A 275 -6.71 3.11 4.56
N PRO A 276 -6.12 1.99 4.08
CA PRO A 276 -4.68 1.84 3.94
C PRO A 276 -3.98 2.92 3.11
N GLY A 277 -4.72 3.56 2.20
CA GLY A 277 -4.22 4.62 1.32
C GLY A 277 -4.31 6.02 1.90
N ASP A 278 -4.92 6.19 3.09
CA ASP A 278 -5.04 7.49 3.74
C ASP A 278 -3.72 7.87 4.41
N GLY A 279 -3.47 9.16 4.49
CA GLY A 279 -2.17 9.70 4.76
C GLY A 279 -2.03 10.50 6.02
N GLY A 280 -0.80 10.98 6.19
CA GLY A 280 -0.37 11.79 7.30
C GLY A 280 0.73 11.15 8.14
N TYR A 281 0.92 9.83 8.07
CA TYR A 281 1.93 9.14 8.87
C TYR A 281 3.36 9.41 8.39
N ARG A 282 4.30 9.44 9.34
CA ARG A 282 5.72 9.74 9.11
C ARG A 282 6.55 8.46 9.10
N LEU A 283 6.80 7.93 7.89
CA LEU A 283 7.61 6.74 7.64
C LEU A 283 8.46 6.93 6.40
N HIS A 284 9.77 6.70 6.51
CA HIS A 284 10.74 6.92 5.46
C HIS A 284 11.64 5.70 5.27
N ALA A 285 11.68 5.14 4.07
CA ALA A 285 12.60 4.08 3.68
C ALA A 285 13.99 4.67 3.48
N TRP A 286 14.79 4.67 4.54
CA TRP A 286 16.01 5.45 4.62
C TRP A 286 17.20 4.76 3.97
N ARG A 287 17.40 3.44 4.26
CA ARG A 287 18.59 2.73 3.82
C ARG A 287 18.26 1.29 3.41
N LEU A 288 18.94 0.81 2.35
CA LEU A 288 18.93 -0.56 1.88
C LEU A 288 20.35 -1.08 1.87
N ASP A 289 20.60 -2.17 2.59
CA ASP A 289 21.88 -2.86 2.62
C ASP A 289 21.69 -4.28 2.12
N GLY A 290 22.54 -4.73 1.20
CA GLY A 290 22.51 -6.12 0.71
C GLY A 290 23.78 -6.48 -0.02
N GLY A 291 24.59 -7.39 0.54
CA GLY A 291 25.78 -7.89 -0.08
C GLY A 291 26.75 -6.79 -0.55
N GLU A 292 26.77 -6.54 -1.85
CA GLU A 292 27.70 -5.59 -2.48
C GLU A 292 27.15 -4.16 -2.60
N PHE A 293 25.91 -3.90 -2.17
CA PHE A 293 25.31 -2.56 -2.27
C PHE A 293 24.87 -2.00 -0.92
N ALA A 294 25.04 -0.70 -0.76
CA ALA A 294 24.46 0.11 0.31
C ALA A 294 23.92 1.39 -0.30
N LEU A 295 22.60 1.59 -0.20
CA LEU A 295 21.92 2.76 -0.73
C LEU A 295 21.24 3.51 0.41
N GLN A 296 21.33 4.84 0.39
CA GLN A 296 20.74 5.70 1.40
C GLN A 296 20.07 6.90 0.72
N SER A 297 18.86 7.24 1.18
CA SER A 297 18.15 8.44 0.75
C SER A 297 18.45 9.63 1.67
N SER A 298 18.27 10.84 1.14
CA SER A 298 18.19 12.05 1.94
C SER A 298 16.95 11.99 2.85
N PHE A 299 17.06 12.60 4.04
CA PHE A 299 15.98 12.67 5.01
C PHE A 299 14.92 13.71 4.59
N PRO A 300 13.60 13.47 4.81
CA PRO A 300 12.58 14.47 4.53
C PRO A 300 12.80 15.75 5.35
N THR A 301 12.97 16.89 4.67
CA THR A 301 13.26 18.18 5.31
C THR A 301 12.09 18.72 6.14
N ASP A 302 10.87 18.33 5.81
CA ASP A 302 9.63 18.71 6.51
C ASP A 302 9.41 17.97 7.85
N TRP A 303 10.22 16.96 8.15
CA TRP A 303 10.16 16.22 9.43
C TRP A 303 10.93 16.92 10.57
N GLY A 304 11.68 17.95 10.28
CA GLY A 304 12.48 18.71 11.25
C GLY A 304 11.76 19.91 11.87
N ILE A 305 10.57 20.29 11.38
CA ILE A 305 9.84 21.49 11.77
C ILE A 305 8.42 21.11 12.19
N LEU A 306 8.21 20.99 13.47
CA LEU A 306 6.94 21.22 14.14
C LEU A 306 7.14 22.28 15.20
#